data_141a58b3b959cbd9d1be8f8d283f7460
#
_entry.id   141a58b3b959cbd9d1be8f8d283f7460
#
_cell.length_a   1.000
_cell.length_b   1.000
_cell.length_c   1.000
_cell.angle_alpha   90.00
_cell.angle_beta   90.00
_cell.angle_gamma   90.00
#
_symmetry.space_group_name_H-M   'P 1'
#
loop_
_entity.id
_entity.type
_entity.pdbx_description
1 polymer ?
#
loop_
_entity_poly.entity_id
_entity_poly.type
_entity_poly.pdbx_seq_one_letter_code
_entity_poly.pdbx_strand_id
1 'polypeptide(L)'
;PEFNDKSLTLQVATYEDFDWCCQALGDAYKHTWQTVRELSASNLVAVDDEELCDHISEREVYIIYENDVRAGLLICQKGNLAFLRGYRITDKVILPAFRGRSLSARAQRLLYRLLTHSDSELSLYMGTIIPQNIPSMKTAERAGRTCILSYQFLPICRTHD
;
A
#
# COMPACT_ATOMS: atom_id res chain seq x y z
N PRO A 1 -24.86 3.00 2.94
CA PRO A 1 -24.93 1.57 3.19
C PRO A 1 -23.68 1.16 3.97
N GLU A 2 -23.88 0.65 5.19
CA GLU A 2 -22.81 0.11 6.02
C GLU A 2 -22.18 -1.07 5.28
N PHE A 3 -20.91 -0.91 4.92
CA PHE A 3 -20.13 -1.97 4.30
C PHE A 3 -19.63 -2.88 5.42
N ASN A 4 -20.53 -3.71 5.95
CA ASN A 4 -20.20 -4.68 6.99
C ASN A 4 -19.72 -5.98 6.31
N ASP A 5 -18.49 -5.93 5.81
CA ASP A 5 -17.85 -7.07 5.17
C ASP A 5 -17.23 -7.98 6.23
N LYS A 6 -18.05 -8.89 6.74
CA LYS A 6 -17.64 -9.83 7.80
C LYS A 6 -16.52 -10.81 7.37
N SER A 7 -16.27 -10.93 6.07
CA SER A 7 -15.21 -11.80 5.56
C SER A 7 -13.82 -11.18 5.59
N LEU A 8 -13.74 -9.86 5.80
CA LEU A 8 -12.49 -9.09 5.73
C LEU A 8 -12.13 -8.53 7.10
N THR A 9 -10.93 -8.84 7.57
CA THR A 9 -10.36 -8.23 8.78
C THR A 9 -8.94 -7.73 8.52
N LEU A 10 -8.52 -6.75 9.32
CA LEU A 10 -7.16 -6.23 9.36
C LEU A 10 -6.59 -6.44 10.76
N GLN A 11 -5.39 -6.99 10.82
CA GLN A 11 -4.65 -7.16 12.07
C GLN A 11 -3.31 -6.44 11.96
N VAL A 12 -2.94 -5.72 13.01
CA VAL A 12 -1.62 -5.10 13.09
C VAL A 12 -0.58 -6.22 13.20
N ALA A 13 0.42 -6.19 12.33
CA ALA A 13 1.50 -7.15 12.36
C ALA A 13 2.37 -7.00 13.62
N THR A 14 2.95 -8.10 14.05
CA THR A 14 3.96 -8.18 15.10
C THR A 14 5.27 -8.71 14.56
N TYR A 15 6.33 -8.75 15.37
CA TYR A 15 7.61 -9.33 14.94
C TYR A 15 7.51 -10.82 14.60
N GLU A 16 6.52 -11.54 15.11
CA GLU A 16 6.26 -12.94 14.73
C GLU A 16 5.78 -13.07 13.27
N ASP A 17 5.28 -11.99 12.69
CA ASP A 17 4.80 -11.94 11.30
C ASP A 17 5.87 -11.49 10.30
N PHE A 18 7.06 -11.10 10.78
CA PHE A 18 8.11 -10.48 9.96
C PHE A 18 8.47 -11.31 8.73
N ASP A 19 8.83 -12.58 8.92
CA ASP A 19 9.23 -13.46 7.82
C ASP A 19 8.14 -13.62 6.77
N TRP A 20 6.88 -13.73 7.23
CA TRP A 20 5.74 -13.81 6.33
C TRP A 20 5.54 -12.51 5.55
N CYS A 21 5.71 -11.35 6.18
CA CYS A 21 5.63 -10.05 5.52
C CYS A 21 6.71 -9.88 4.45
N CYS A 22 7.97 -10.22 4.75
CA CYS A 22 9.09 -10.21 3.81
C CYS A 22 8.77 -11.08 2.58
N GLN A 23 8.31 -12.31 2.81
CA GLN A 23 7.96 -13.22 1.73
C GLN A 23 6.81 -12.68 0.87
N ALA A 24 5.73 -12.19 1.49
CA ALA A 24 4.57 -11.64 0.79
C ALA A 24 4.93 -10.43 -0.09
N LEU A 25 5.75 -9.51 0.43
CA LEU A 25 6.28 -8.37 -0.31
C LEU A 25 7.15 -8.84 -1.48
N GLY A 26 8.16 -9.66 -1.22
CA GLY A 26 9.09 -10.15 -2.23
C GLY A 26 8.39 -10.86 -3.40
N ASP A 27 7.45 -11.74 -3.11
CA ASP A 27 6.70 -12.48 -4.12
C ASP A 27 5.77 -11.57 -4.93
N ALA A 28 5.13 -10.60 -4.29
CA ALA A 28 4.26 -9.65 -4.96
C ALA A 28 5.02 -8.71 -5.91
N TYR A 29 6.19 -8.23 -5.49
CA TYR A 29 7.04 -7.37 -6.32
C TYR A 29 7.64 -8.14 -7.49
N LYS A 30 8.19 -9.33 -7.27
CA LYS A 30 8.68 -10.22 -8.36
C LYS A 30 7.60 -10.46 -9.39
N HIS A 31 6.36 -10.76 -8.95
CA HIS A 31 5.24 -10.95 -9.85
C HIS A 31 4.91 -9.66 -10.62
N THR A 32 4.94 -8.50 -9.98
CA THR A 32 4.67 -7.21 -10.63
C THR A 32 5.68 -6.92 -11.73
N TRP A 33 6.99 -7.12 -11.46
CA TRP A 33 8.04 -6.93 -12.48
C TRP A 33 7.91 -7.89 -13.67
N GLN A 34 7.34 -9.06 -13.46
CA GLN A 34 7.11 -10.04 -14.53
C GLN A 34 5.86 -9.73 -15.36
N THR A 35 4.86 -9.09 -14.77
CA THR A 35 3.53 -8.91 -15.39
C THR A 35 3.26 -7.50 -15.90
N VAL A 36 3.93 -6.49 -15.35
CA VAL A 36 3.81 -5.10 -15.78
C VAL A 36 5.12 -4.68 -16.44
N ARG A 37 5.12 -4.66 -17.78
CA ARG A 37 6.30 -4.51 -18.62
C ARG A 37 7.16 -3.28 -18.30
N GLU A 38 6.52 -2.20 -17.90
CA GLU A 38 7.16 -0.91 -17.62
C GLU A 38 7.73 -0.80 -16.21
N LEU A 39 7.49 -1.81 -15.35
CA LEU A 39 7.96 -1.84 -13.97
C LEU A 39 9.09 -2.85 -13.81
N SER A 40 10.11 -2.45 -13.08
CA SER A 40 11.30 -3.24 -12.79
C SER A 40 11.82 -2.93 -11.39
N ALA A 41 12.77 -3.71 -10.91
CA ALA A 41 13.43 -3.46 -9.63
C ALA A 41 14.18 -2.12 -9.56
N SER A 42 14.44 -1.46 -10.70
CA SER A 42 15.10 -0.15 -10.73
C SER A 42 14.13 1.03 -10.51
N ASN A 43 12.85 0.85 -10.75
CA ASN A 43 11.85 1.92 -10.65
C ASN A 43 10.70 1.65 -9.70
N LEU A 44 10.57 0.42 -9.21
CA LEU A 44 9.61 0.03 -8.19
C LEU A 44 10.30 -0.92 -7.20
N VAL A 45 10.62 -0.40 -6.01
CA VAL A 45 11.35 -1.11 -4.96
C VAL A 45 10.43 -1.37 -3.79
N ALA A 46 10.47 -2.57 -3.23
CA ALA A 46 9.81 -2.88 -1.95
C ALA A 46 10.58 -2.24 -0.81
N VAL A 47 9.91 -2.04 0.33
CA VAL A 47 10.60 -1.73 1.58
C VAL A 47 11.64 -2.82 1.87
N ASP A 48 12.79 -2.43 2.40
CA ASP A 48 13.80 -3.39 2.84
C ASP A 48 13.48 -3.95 4.23
N ASP A 49 14.31 -4.88 4.70
CA ASP A 49 14.08 -5.58 5.97
C ASP A 49 14.15 -4.64 7.17
N GLU A 50 15.03 -3.62 7.13
CA GLU A 50 15.19 -2.63 8.20
C GLU A 50 13.96 -1.71 8.26
N GLU A 51 13.55 -1.15 7.12
CA GLU A 51 12.32 -0.35 7.01
C GLU A 51 11.08 -1.14 7.43
N LEU A 52 11.00 -2.43 7.07
CA LEU A 52 9.88 -3.27 7.47
C LEU A 52 9.84 -3.50 8.98
N CYS A 53 11.00 -3.73 9.62
CA CYS A 53 11.11 -3.82 11.08
C CYS A 53 10.62 -2.54 11.76
N ASP A 54 11.02 -1.38 11.24
CA ASP A 54 10.59 -0.08 11.76
C ASP A 54 9.07 0.09 11.62
N HIS A 55 8.50 -0.22 10.46
CA HIS A 55 7.05 -0.17 10.26
C HIS A 55 6.28 -1.13 11.17
N ILE A 56 6.81 -2.31 11.48
CA ILE A 56 6.20 -3.24 12.44
C ILE A 56 6.25 -2.65 13.85
N SER A 57 7.39 -2.09 14.27
CA SER A 57 7.55 -1.49 15.59
C SER A 57 6.61 -0.31 15.81
N GLU A 58 6.40 0.52 14.78
CA GLU A 58 5.49 1.66 14.77
C GLU A 58 4.02 1.26 14.56
N ARG A 59 3.71 -0.04 14.44
CA ARG A 59 2.35 -0.58 14.24
C ARG A 59 1.68 -0.10 12.94
N GLU A 60 2.46 0.08 11.89
CA GLU A 60 2.06 0.61 10.58
C GLU A 60 1.78 -0.48 9.54
N VAL A 61 2.09 -1.75 9.85
CA VAL A 61 1.84 -2.90 8.99
C VAL A 61 0.53 -3.57 9.38
N TYR A 62 -0.37 -3.75 8.40
CA TYR A 62 -1.69 -4.35 8.58
C TYR A 62 -1.81 -5.59 7.70
N ILE A 63 -1.91 -6.77 8.31
CA ILE A 63 -2.15 -8.02 7.60
C ILE A 63 -3.64 -8.09 7.24
N ILE A 64 -3.90 -8.38 5.98
CA ILE A 64 -5.25 -8.55 5.45
C ILE A 64 -5.64 -10.02 5.57
N TYR A 65 -6.74 -10.28 6.24
CA TYR A 65 -7.35 -11.61 6.29
C TYR A 65 -8.66 -11.62 5.51
N GLU A 66 -8.86 -12.63 4.68
CA GLU A 66 -10.15 -12.95 4.07
C GLU A 66 -10.58 -14.34 4.54
N ASN A 67 -11.72 -14.43 5.26
CA ASN A 67 -12.21 -15.66 5.90
C ASN A 67 -11.11 -16.33 6.76
N ASP A 68 -10.46 -15.57 7.63
CA ASP A 68 -9.40 -15.98 8.55
C ASP A 68 -8.11 -16.50 7.86
N VAL A 69 -7.97 -16.32 6.55
CA VAL A 69 -6.76 -16.66 5.80
C VAL A 69 -5.98 -15.40 5.44
N ARG A 70 -4.68 -15.39 5.66
CA ARG A 70 -3.78 -14.30 5.26
C ARG A 70 -3.83 -14.10 3.75
N ALA A 71 -4.31 -12.94 3.32
CA ALA A 71 -4.56 -12.63 1.91
C ALA A 71 -3.66 -11.54 1.33
N GLY A 72 -2.96 -10.80 2.20
CA GLY A 72 -2.06 -9.72 1.81
C GLY A 72 -1.69 -8.83 2.98
N LEU A 73 -1.08 -7.69 2.67
CA LEU A 73 -0.75 -6.67 3.67
C LEU A 73 -0.86 -5.25 3.10
N LEU A 74 -0.99 -4.29 4.01
CA LEU A 74 -0.89 -2.85 3.77
C LEU A 74 0.15 -2.28 4.73
N ILE A 75 1.01 -1.37 4.24
CA ILE A 75 1.85 -0.53 5.09
C ILE A 75 1.29 0.89 4.99
N CYS A 76 0.95 1.46 6.14
CA CYS A 76 0.31 2.76 6.20
C CYS A 76 0.81 3.54 7.41
N GLN A 77 1.48 4.64 7.16
CA GLN A 77 2.08 5.50 8.18
C GLN A 77 1.40 6.87 8.25
N LYS A 78 1.41 7.45 9.45
CA LYS A 78 1.04 8.85 9.64
C LYS A 78 2.17 9.75 9.13
N GLY A 79 1.86 10.76 8.31
CA GLY A 79 2.91 11.62 7.77
C GLY A 79 2.41 12.65 6.76
N ASN A 80 3.37 13.29 6.12
CA ASN A 80 3.12 14.32 5.13
C ASN A 80 3.45 13.81 3.72
N LEU A 81 2.70 14.32 2.75
CA LEU A 81 3.02 14.20 1.33
C LEU A 81 2.95 15.61 0.74
N ALA A 82 4.09 16.25 0.49
CA ALA A 82 4.21 17.66 0.21
C ALA A 82 3.56 18.49 1.35
N PHE A 83 2.55 19.32 1.04
CA PHE A 83 1.80 20.12 2.01
C PHE A 83 0.58 19.40 2.63
N LEU A 84 0.32 18.17 2.20
CA LEU A 84 -0.79 17.36 2.69
C LEU A 84 -0.37 16.57 3.93
N ARG A 85 -1.23 16.57 4.97
CA ARG A 85 -1.04 15.79 6.19
C ARG A 85 -2.10 14.69 6.28
N GLY A 86 -1.70 13.49 6.72
CA GLY A 86 -2.67 12.42 6.87
C GLY A 86 -2.00 11.05 7.04
N TYR A 87 -2.68 10.03 6.57
CA TYR A 87 -2.19 8.66 6.53
C TYR A 87 -1.74 8.31 5.11
N ARG A 88 -0.51 7.87 4.97
CA ARG A 88 0.11 7.52 3.68
C ARG A 88 0.29 6.02 3.56
N ILE A 89 -0.36 5.42 2.56
CA ILE A 89 -0.04 4.06 2.13
C ILE A 89 1.31 4.11 1.40
N THR A 90 2.29 3.39 1.91
CA THR A 90 3.59 3.21 1.27
C THR A 90 3.63 1.93 0.45
N ASP A 91 3.03 0.86 0.97
CA ASP A 91 2.95 -0.43 0.31
C ASP A 91 1.58 -1.10 0.44
N LYS A 92 1.23 -1.90 -0.56
CA LYS A 92 0.05 -2.75 -0.53
C LYS A 92 0.24 -3.95 -1.45
N VAL A 93 0.09 -5.12 -0.91
CA VAL A 93 0.19 -6.35 -1.69
C VAL A 93 -1.00 -7.28 -1.40
N ILE A 94 -1.48 -7.96 -2.43
CA ILE A 94 -2.47 -9.04 -2.34
C ILE A 94 -1.85 -10.29 -2.92
N LEU A 95 -1.89 -11.38 -2.16
CA LEU A 95 -1.38 -12.65 -2.61
C LEU A 95 -2.11 -13.15 -3.87
N PRO A 96 -1.45 -13.85 -4.78
CA PRO A 96 -2.01 -14.23 -6.08
C PRO A 96 -3.38 -14.93 -5.99
N ALA A 97 -3.57 -15.83 -5.03
CA ALA A 97 -4.83 -16.57 -4.82
C ALA A 97 -6.04 -15.68 -4.49
N PHE A 98 -5.80 -14.44 -4.04
CA PHE A 98 -6.84 -13.49 -3.60
C PHE A 98 -7.05 -12.32 -4.56
N ARG A 99 -6.34 -12.29 -5.69
CA ARG A 99 -6.47 -11.24 -6.70
C ARG A 99 -7.78 -11.33 -7.49
N GLY A 100 -8.14 -10.24 -8.16
CA GLY A 100 -9.35 -10.18 -8.99
C GLY A 100 -10.67 -9.94 -8.25
N ARG A 101 -10.66 -9.94 -6.91
CA ARG A 101 -11.87 -9.81 -6.06
C ARG A 101 -12.04 -8.42 -5.43
N SER A 102 -11.33 -7.42 -5.93
CA SER A 102 -11.30 -6.06 -5.36
C SER A 102 -10.87 -6.00 -3.88
N LEU A 103 -10.20 -7.05 -3.38
CA LEU A 103 -9.81 -7.18 -1.98
C LEU A 103 -8.96 -6.01 -1.49
N SER A 104 -7.98 -5.57 -2.29
CA SER A 104 -7.14 -4.43 -1.96
C SER A 104 -7.93 -3.12 -1.78
N ALA A 105 -8.94 -2.88 -2.62
CA ALA A 105 -9.79 -1.69 -2.47
C ALA A 105 -10.68 -1.78 -1.23
N ARG A 106 -11.21 -2.98 -0.93
CA ARG A 106 -12.00 -3.25 0.28
C ARG A 106 -11.16 -3.04 1.54
N ALA A 107 -9.94 -3.59 1.56
CA ALA A 107 -9.00 -3.45 2.67
C ALA A 107 -8.60 -1.99 2.92
N GLN A 108 -8.33 -1.21 1.87
CA GLN A 108 -8.06 0.22 1.99
C GLN A 108 -9.25 0.98 2.61
N ARG A 109 -10.48 0.71 2.19
CA ARG A 109 -11.66 1.34 2.79
C ARG A 109 -11.85 0.95 4.26
N LEU A 110 -11.58 -0.31 4.61
CA LEU A 110 -11.63 -0.76 6.00
C LEU A 110 -10.57 -0.06 6.84
N LEU A 111 -9.32 -0.01 6.37
CA LEU A 111 -8.23 0.68 7.06
C LEU A 111 -8.54 2.16 7.27
N TYR A 112 -9.03 2.85 6.23
CA TYR A 112 -9.44 4.26 6.36
C TYR A 112 -10.45 4.47 7.49
N ARG A 113 -11.46 3.61 7.61
CA ARG A 113 -12.45 3.69 8.70
C ARG A 113 -11.82 3.49 10.07
N LEU A 114 -10.94 2.49 10.21
CA LEU A 114 -10.24 2.22 11.47
C LEU A 114 -9.39 3.42 11.90
N LEU A 115 -8.66 4.02 10.96
CA LEU A 115 -7.80 5.17 11.22
C LEU A 115 -8.60 6.43 11.56
N THR A 116 -9.70 6.70 10.87
CA THR A 116 -10.56 7.87 11.14
C THR A 116 -11.32 7.77 12.44
N HIS A 117 -11.58 6.57 12.95
CA HIS A 117 -12.14 6.40 14.30
C HIS A 117 -11.14 6.66 15.41
N SER A 118 -9.85 6.39 15.15
CA SER A 118 -8.78 6.60 16.13
C SER A 118 -8.22 8.01 16.14
N ASP A 119 -8.34 8.75 15.04
CA ASP A 119 -7.79 10.11 14.88
C ASP A 119 -8.75 11.00 14.07
N SER A 120 -9.54 11.78 14.80
CA SER A 120 -10.54 12.69 14.21
C SER A 120 -9.94 13.93 13.53
N GLU A 121 -8.67 14.25 13.78
CA GLU A 121 -8.02 15.45 13.20
C GLU A 121 -7.43 15.19 11.80
N LEU A 122 -7.18 13.95 11.44
CA LEU A 122 -6.59 13.59 10.16
C LEU A 122 -7.62 13.01 9.21
N SER A 123 -7.96 13.80 8.20
CA SER A 123 -9.00 13.47 7.23
C SER A 123 -8.47 12.91 5.90
N LEU A 124 -7.16 12.92 5.65
CA LEU A 124 -6.59 12.49 4.38
C LEU A 124 -5.99 11.09 4.47
N TYR A 125 -6.34 10.30 3.44
CA TYR A 125 -5.78 8.98 3.18
C TYR A 125 -5.16 8.98 1.79
N MET A 126 -3.85 8.92 1.70
CA MET A 126 -3.09 9.25 0.49
C MET A 126 -2.03 8.22 0.16
N GLY A 127 -1.38 8.36 -0.97
CA GLY A 127 -0.25 7.54 -1.41
C GLY A 127 0.14 7.92 -2.82
N THR A 128 1.37 7.64 -3.19
CA THR A 128 1.91 7.84 -4.53
C THR A 128 1.81 6.55 -5.34
N ILE A 129 1.53 6.69 -6.62
CA ILE A 129 1.47 5.57 -7.55
C ILE A 129 2.20 5.99 -8.83
N ILE A 130 3.15 5.17 -9.27
CA ILE A 130 3.82 5.37 -10.55
C ILE A 130 2.78 5.23 -11.67
N PRO A 131 2.71 6.17 -12.64
CA PRO A 131 1.66 6.17 -13.69
C PRO A 131 1.57 4.86 -14.49
N GLN A 132 2.67 4.16 -14.67
CA GLN A 132 2.75 2.87 -15.36
C GLN A 132 2.10 1.73 -14.56
N ASN A 133 1.92 1.91 -13.24
CA ASN A 133 1.27 0.91 -12.38
C ASN A 133 -0.26 1.01 -12.46
N ILE A 134 -0.82 0.74 -13.64
CA ILE A 134 -2.25 0.80 -13.92
C ILE A 134 -3.09 -0.06 -12.94
N PRO A 135 -2.68 -1.30 -12.58
CA PRO A 135 -3.44 -2.08 -11.59
C PRO A 135 -3.58 -1.36 -10.24
N SER A 136 -2.51 -0.71 -9.76
CA SER A 136 -2.54 0.05 -8.52
C SER A 136 -3.41 1.30 -8.62
N MET A 137 -3.38 2.01 -9.76
CA MET A 137 -4.24 3.17 -10.00
C MET A 137 -5.73 2.79 -9.96
N LYS A 138 -6.13 1.76 -10.71
CA LYS A 138 -7.50 1.25 -10.71
C LYS A 138 -7.97 0.79 -9.33
N THR A 139 -7.06 0.22 -8.54
CA THR A 139 -7.36 -0.19 -7.16
C THR A 139 -7.58 1.02 -6.26
N ALA A 140 -6.78 2.07 -6.39
CA ALA A 140 -6.95 3.31 -5.64
C ALA A 140 -8.28 3.99 -5.98
N GLU A 141 -8.64 4.10 -7.26
CA GLU A 141 -9.92 4.63 -7.71
C GLU A 141 -11.12 3.85 -7.13
N ARG A 142 -11.05 2.50 -7.17
CA ARG A 142 -12.09 1.63 -6.56
C ARG A 142 -12.17 1.79 -5.03
N ALA A 143 -11.07 2.16 -4.39
CA ALA A 143 -11.07 2.49 -2.96
C ALA A 143 -11.66 3.88 -2.66
N GLY A 144 -11.99 4.67 -3.68
CA GLY A 144 -12.53 6.03 -3.57
C GLY A 144 -11.46 7.12 -3.54
N ARG A 145 -10.21 6.79 -3.89
CA ARG A 145 -9.11 7.77 -3.96
C ARG A 145 -9.14 8.51 -5.30
N THR A 146 -8.85 9.80 -5.25
CA THR A 146 -8.78 10.66 -6.44
C THR A 146 -7.35 11.16 -6.62
N CYS A 147 -6.87 11.25 -7.86
CA CYS A 147 -5.59 11.89 -8.16
C CYS A 147 -5.72 13.40 -7.98
N ILE A 148 -4.93 13.98 -7.09
CA ILE A 148 -4.93 15.43 -6.78
C ILE A 148 -3.60 16.10 -7.08
N LEU A 149 -2.51 15.32 -7.21
CA LEU A 149 -1.17 15.81 -7.50
C LEU A 149 -0.47 14.88 -8.51
N SER A 150 0.32 15.48 -9.38
CA SER A 150 1.25 14.77 -10.27
C SER A 150 2.63 15.38 -10.15
N TYR A 151 3.65 14.53 -10.06
CA TYR A 151 5.05 14.94 -10.09
C TYR A 151 5.65 14.63 -11.46
N GLN A 152 6.41 15.58 -11.99
CA GLN A 152 7.20 15.40 -13.21
C GLN A 152 8.67 15.56 -12.85
N PHE A 153 9.46 14.56 -13.21
CA PHE A 153 10.92 14.59 -13.04
C PHE A 153 11.56 14.93 -14.38
N LEU A 154 12.28 16.04 -14.43
CA LEU A 154 13.04 16.46 -15.60
C LEU A 154 14.50 16.10 -15.39
N PRO A 155 15.17 15.39 -16.33
CA PRO A 155 16.59 15.15 -16.24
C PRO A 155 17.33 16.46 -16.39
N ILE A 156 18.25 16.75 -15.47
CA ILE A 156 19.18 17.87 -15.58
C ILE A 156 20.39 17.36 -16.34
N CYS A 157 20.49 17.68 -17.63
CA CYS A 157 21.71 17.46 -18.40
C CYS A 157 22.76 18.48 -17.92
N ARG A 158 23.85 18.03 -17.29
CA ARG A 158 25.04 18.87 -17.16
C ARG A 158 25.65 18.95 -18.56
N THR A 159 25.55 20.12 -19.21
CA THR A 159 26.44 20.45 -20.34
C THR A 159 27.83 20.60 -19.74
N HIS A 160 28.72 19.67 -20.03
CA HIS A 160 30.16 19.91 -19.82
C HIS A 160 30.62 20.88 -20.91
N ASP A 161 30.78 22.17 -20.56
CA ASP A 161 31.56 23.11 -21.33
C ASP A 161 33.04 22.76 -21.21
#